data_9d2c4501209f64908072c1426c88a87a
#
_entry.id   9d2c4501209f64908072c1426c88a87a
#
_cell.length_a   1.000
_cell.length_b   1.000
_cell.length_c   1.000
_cell.angle_alpha   90.00
_cell.angle_beta   90.00
_cell.angle_gamma   90.00
#
_symmetry.space_group_name_H-M   'P 1'
#
loop_
_entity.id
_entity.type
_entity.pdbx_description
1 polymer ?
#
loop_
_entity_poly.entity_id
_entity_poly.type
_entity_poly.pdbx_seq_one_letter_code
_entity_poly.pdbx_strand_id
1 'polypeptide(L)' 'DYEKELDAEILLDAKGFKDSVVSINDDSVDVIIGATSITKEQRAQIEDIVTRKTERNVSDIVITTME' A
#
# COMPACT_ATOMS: atom_id res chain seq x y z
N ASP A 1 -5.35 -10.77 -4.92
CA ASP A 1 -4.60 -11.70 -5.75
C ASP A 1 -3.33 -11.02 -6.26
N TYR A 2 -2.48 -11.79 -6.91
CA TYR A 2 -1.17 -11.30 -7.33
C TYR A 2 -1.27 -10.11 -8.28
N GLU A 3 -2.24 -10.12 -9.18
CA GLU A 3 -2.41 -9.05 -10.14
C GLU A 3 -2.77 -7.74 -9.45
N LYS A 4 -3.67 -7.79 -8.47
CA LYS A 4 -4.05 -6.60 -7.71
C LYS A 4 -2.89 -6.09 -6.87
N GLU A 5 -2.10 -6.99 -6.29
CA GLU A 5 -0.91 -6.62 -5.53
C GLU A 5 0.08 -5.89 -6.42
N LEU A 6 0.33 -6.44 -7.61
CA LEU A 6 1.27 -5.85 -8.55
C LEU A 6 0.78 -4.48 -9.04
N ASP A 7 -0.50 -4.37 -9.35
CA ASP A 7 -1.08 -3.10 -9.80
C ASP A 7 -0.91 -2.01 -8.75
N ALA A 8 -1.14 -2.35 -7.48
CA ALA A 8 -0.99 -1.39 -6.39
C ALA A 8 0.48 -0.97 -6.26
N GLU A 9 1.40 -1.93 -6.36
CA GLU A 9 2.83 -1.64 -6.24
C GLU A 9 3.32 -0.74 -7.37
N ILE A 10 2.86 -0.99 -8.60
CA ILE A 10 3.24 -0.18 -9.76
C ILE A 10 2.77 1.26 -9.55
N LEU A 11 1.54 1.44 -9.09
CA LEU A 11 1.01 2.78 -8.90
C LEU A 11 1.69 3.50 -7.74
N LEU A 12 2.01 2.76 -6.66
CA LEU A 12 2.77 3.33 -5.55
C LEU A 12 4.14 3.81 -6.03
N ASP A 13 4.82 3.01 -6.84
CA ASP A 13 6.12 3.38 -7.39
C ASP A 13 6.01 4.66 -8.23
N ALA A 14 4.98 4.75 -9.06
CA ALA A 14 4.75 5.92 -9.90
C ALA A 14 4.52 7.18 -9.09
N LYS A 15 4.02 7.04 -7.86
CA LYS A 15 3.78 8.18 -6.97
C LYS A 15 4.98 8.47 -6.06
N GLY A 16 6.08 7.77 -6.24
CA GLY A 16 7.31 8.02 -5.50
C GLY A 16 7.54 7.10 -4.31
N PHE A 17 6.65 6.14 -4.06
CA PHE A 17 6.81 5.17 -2.98
C PHE A 17 7.53 3.94 -3.51
N LYS A 18 8.83 4.07 -3.65
CA LYS A 18 9.65 3.01 -4.20
C LYS A 18 9.88 1.90 -3.18
N ASP A 19 10.18 0.71 -3.67
CA ASP A 19 10.46 -0.45 -2.81
C ASP A 19 9.28 -0.81 -1.91
N SER A 20 8.07 -0.58 -2.40
CA SER A 20 6.87 -0.96 -1.67
C SER A 20 6.49 -2.41 -1.97
N VAL A 21 5.86 -3.05 -0.99
CA VAL A 21 5.33 -4.41 -1.14
C VAL A 21 3.90 -4.41 -0.65
N VAL A 22 3.00 -4.99 -1.43
CA VAL A 22 1.59 -5.11 -1.06
C VAL A 22 1.25 -6.60 -0.99
N SER A 23 0.71 -7.03 0.13
CA SER A 23 0.30 -8.41 0.34
C SER A 23 -1.17 -8.44 0.75
N ILE A 24 -1.99 -9.11 -0.05
CA ILE A 24 -3.44 -9.21 0.20
C ILE A 24 -3.71 -10.52 0.92
N ASN A 25 -4.25 -10.42 2.13
CA ASN A 25 -4.60 -11.56 2.95
C ASN A 25 -6.10 -11.56 3.24
N ASP A 26 -6.61 -12.65 3.82
CA ASP A 26 -8.03 -12.76 4.11
C ASP A 26 -8.50 -11.65 5.06
N ASP A 27 -7.70 -11.35 6.07
CA ASP A 27 -8.09 -10.41 7.13
C ASP A 27 -7.47 -9.03 6.98
N SER A 28 -6.48 -8.87 6.11
CA SER A 28 -5.76 -7.59 6.01
C SER A 28 -5.12 -7.44 4.64
N VAL A 29 -4.78 -6.19 4.33
CA VAL A 29 -3.91 -5.87 3.19
C VAL A 29 -2.69 -5.19 3.79
N ASP A 30 -1.56 -5.87 3.75
CA ASP A 30 -0.32 -5.38 4.33
C ASP A 30 0.46 -4.61 3.29
N VAL A 31 0.82 -3.37 3.62
CA VAL A 31 1.60 -2.51 2.73
C VAL A 31 2.90 -2.16 3.45
N ILE A 32 4.02 -2.55 2.86
CA ILE A 32 5.34 -2.23 3.40
C ILE A 32 5.95 -1.16 2.51
N ILE A 33 6.30 -0.03 3.12
CA ILE A 33 6.87 1.10 2.40
C ILE A 33 8.36 1.19 2.74
N GLY A 34 9.18 1.32 1.70
CA GLY A 34 10.63 1.40 1.86
C GLY A 34 11.09 2.78 2.30
N ALA A 35 10.56 3.25 3.43
CA ALA A 35 10.90 4.54 4.00
C ALA A 35 10.81 4.42 5.51
N THR A 36 11.54 5.28 6.22
CA THR A 36 11.54 5.22 7.68
C THR A 36 10.29 5.84 8.29
N SER A 37 9.66 6.78 7.57
CA SER A 37 8.43 7.41 8.04
C SER A 37 7.65 7.95 6.85
N ILE A 38 6.36 8.20 7.07
CA ILE A 38 5.50 8.82 6.07
C ILE A 38 4.66 9.90 6.75
N THR A 39 4.28 10.90 5.97
CA THR A 39 3.40 11.96 6.46
C THR A 39 1.95 11.51 6.43
N LYS A 40 1.07 12.28 7.06
CA LYS A 40 -0.36 12.00 7.00
C LYS A 40 -0.88 12.03 5.57
N GLU A 41 -0.40 12.98 4.79
CA GLU A 41 -0.79 13.11 3.38
C GLU A 41 -0.34 11.90 2.58
N GLN A 42 0.88 11.44 2.84
CA GLN A 42 1.39 10.24 2.17
C GLN A 42 0.61 9.00 2.56
N ARG A 43 0.28 8.88 3.85
CA ARG A 43 -0.54 7.76 4.32
C ARG A 43 -1.90 7.75 3.63
N ALA A 44 -2.56 8.90 3.54
CA ALA A 44 -3.85 9.00 2.87
C ALA A 44 -3.75 8.63 1.40
N GLN A 45 -2.66 9.03 0.75
CA GLN A 45 -2.41 8.72 -0.64
C GLN A 45 -2.22 7.22 -0.85
N ILE A 46 -1.44 6.58 0.04
CA ILE A 46 -1.22 5.14 -0.02
C ILE A 46 -2.55 4.40 0.19
N GLU A 47 -3.32 4.80 1.18
CA GLU A 47 -4.61 4.17 1.46
C GLU A 47 -5.55 4.28 0.27
N ASP A 48 -5.59 5.45 -0.36
CA ASP A 48 -6.45 5.65 -1.53
C ASP A 48 -6.06 4.72 -2.67
N ILE A 49 -4.76 4.63 -2.95
CA ILE A 49 -4.25 3.77 -4.02
C ILE A 49 -4.56 2.31 -3.73
N VAL A 50 -4.24 1.86 -2.52
CA VAL A 50 -4.35 0.45 -2.17
C VAL A 50 -5.81 0.02 -2.11
N THR A 51 -6.68 0.83 -1.50
CA THR A 51 -8.11 0.47 -1.42
C THR A 51 -8.72 0.40 -2.81
N ARG A 52 -8.32 1.32 -3.69
CA ARG A 52 -8.85 1.36 -5.04
C ARG A 52 -8.41 0.15 -5.86
N LYS A 53 -7.14 -0.22 -5.74
CA LYS A 53 -6.59 -1.31 -6.54
C LYS A 53 -6.93 -2.69 -6.00
N THR A 54 -7.04 -2.82 -4.69
CA THR A 54 -7.37 -4.12 -4.07
C THR A 54 -8.85 -4.32 -3.86
N GLU A 55 -9.63 -3.24 -3.95
CA GLU A 55 -11.07 -3.25 -3.70
C GLU A 55 -11.39 -3.68 -2.26
N ARG A 56 -10.50 -3.35 -1.33
CA ARG A 56 -10.65 -3.65 0.09
C ARG A 56 -10.91 -2.36 0.85
N ASN A 57 -11.52 -2.48 2.01
CA ASN A 57 -11.83 -1.33 2.88
C ASN A 57 -10.56 -0.78 3.51
N VAL A 58 -10.55 0.53 3.77
CA VAL A 58 -9.40 1.17 4.40
C VAL A 58 -9.12 0.56 5.78
N SER A 59 -10.15 0.05 6.46
CA SER A 59 -9.98 -0.58 7.77
C SER A 59 -9.14 -1.86 7.71
N ASP A 60 -9.02 -2.46 6.52
CA ASP A 60 -8.21 -3.66 6.33
C ASP A 60 -6.75 -3.34 6.05
N ILE A 61 -6.44 -2.08 5.74
CA ILE A 61 -5.10 -1.71 5.30
C ILE A 61 -4.18 -1.51 6.50
N VAL A 62 -3.05 -2.21 6.48
CA VAL A 62 -2.00 -2.07 7.50
C VAL A 62 -0.75 -1.57 6.80
N ILE A 63 -0.32 -0.37 7.13
CA ILE A 63 0.85 0.24 6.51
C ILE A 63 2.02 0.17 7.48
N THR A 64 3.12 -0.41 7.04
CA THR A 64 4.34 -0.57 7.82
C THR A 64 5.48 0.11 7.09
N THR A 65 6.28 0.88 7.82
CA THR A 65 7.49 1.49 7.27
C THR A 65 8.70 0.66 7.67
N MET A 66 9.79 0.80 6.91
CA MET A 66 11.04 0.10 7.20
C MET A 66 12.05 1.09 7.74
N GLU A 67 12.81 0.63 8.72
CA GLU A 67 13.90 1.44 9.27
C GLU A 67 15.22 1.10 8.63
#